data_be25329fc3d5806739d1c4d8bad31484
#
_entry.id   be25329fc3d5806739d1c4d8bad31484
#
_cell.length_a   1.000
_cell.length_b   1.000
_cell.length_c   1.000
_cell.angle_alpha   90.00
_cell.angle_beta   90.00
_cell.angle_gamma   90.00
#
_symmetry.space_group_name_H-M   'P 1'
#
loop_
_entity.id
_entity.type
_entity.pdbx_description
1 polymer ?
#
loop_
_entity_poly.entity_id
_entity_poly.type
_entity_poly.pdbx_seq_one_letter_code
_entity_poly.pdbx_strand_id
1 'polypeptide(L)'
;MTAWNQVASNRGAAGVDGVTIQQIVGSGDDETSGLVDFLIELQKELQEKRYQPQPVRRVYIPKADGKLRPLGIPTVKDRVVQAATLLILEPIFEADFLDCSYGFRPERSAHQALEAIRANLAAGYREVYDADLQGYFDSIPHDKLMACLQMRITDRTVLKLIRMWLETPVIEETDEGPKSTRPEQGTPQGGVISPLLANIYLHWFDKCFYFTDGPAHWAKARLVRYADDFVVMARCQSPQLVDWVEKKLEDWLGLKINRNKTRIVNLSKEGTQLDFLGYQFRYDRDRFGHAWRYLNWGPSAKSLNREKAALTAMTASRFGLVPIDRLIAKINRHLKGWMNYFCLGYPYDVFQKIGHHVRSRMIRHLLRRSQRPYRFPEGSTTYRVLADLGLLNPTKVYVNSRRKPKAKVSGNAGCGKSARPV
;
A
#
# COMPACT_ATOMS: atom_id res chain seq x y z
N MET A 1 -14.75 0.55 -22.17
CA MET A 1 -15.60 0.15 -21.02
C MET A 1 -14.80 -0.37 -19.85
N THR A 2 -13.92 -1.38 -19.96
CA THR A 2 -13.17 -1.95 -18.80
C THR A 2 -12.35 -0.91 -18.05
N ALA A 3 -11.59 -0.07 -18.75
CA ALA A 3 -10.81 1.03 -18.15
C ALA A 3 -11.69 2.04 -17.39
N TRP A 4 -12.84 2.40 -17.97
CA TRP A 4 -13.83 3.26 -17.30
C TRP A 4 -14.32 2.64 -15.99
N ASN A 5 -14.72 1.35 -16.03
CA ASN A 5 -15.23 0.65 -14.84
C ASN A 5 -14.21 0.64 -13.69
N GLN A 6 -12.92 0.47 -14.01
CA GLN A 6 -11.84 0.54 -13.02
C GLN A 6 -11.73 1.96 -12.40
N VAL A 7 -11.80 3.00 -13.23
CA VAL A 7 -11.71 4.39 -12.77
C VAL A 7 -12.95 4.78 -11.96
N ALA A 8 -14.14 4.43 -12.44
CA ALA A 8 -15.41 4.75 -11.77
C ALA A 8 -15.55 4.05 -10.41
N SER A 9 -15.12 2.77 -10.31
CA SER A 9 -15.17 2.02 -9.04
C SER A 9 -14.34 2.64 -7.92
N ASN A 10 -13.28 3.38 -8.25
CA ASN A 10 -12.42 4.05 -7.29
C ASN A 10 -13.02 5.33 -6.69
N ARG A 11 -14.09 5.88 -7.28
CA ARG A 11 -14.78 7.12 -6.83
C ARG A 11 -13.82 8.26 -6.52
N GLY A 12 -12.75 8.41 -7.33
CA GLY A 12 -11.71 9.41 -7.09
C GLY A 12 -12.20 10.82 -7.33
N ALA A 13 -11.56 11.80 -6.67
CA ALA A 13 -11.85 13.22 -6.82
C ALA A 13 -11.62 13.72 -8.25
N ALA A 14 -12.25 14.84 -8.61
CA ALA A 14 -12.04 15.54 -9.88
C ALA A 14 -10.59 16.07 -10.02
N GLY A 15 -10.09 16.16 -11.26
CA GLY A 15 -8.81 16.78 -11.60
C GLY A 15 -8.86 18.31 -11.55
N VAL A 16 -8.01 18.98 -12.36
CA VAL A 16 -7.98 20.44 -12.50
C VAL A 16 -9.21 20.98 -13.22
N ASP A 17 -9.84 20.17 -14.06
CA ASP A 17 -11.05 20.49 -14.82
C ASP A 17 -12.32 20.53 -13.97
N GLY A 18 -12.25 20.06 -12.72
CA GLY A 18 -13.41 19.96 -11.83
C GLY A 18 -14.42 18.89 -12.23
N VAL A 19 -14.19 18.15 -13.34
CA VAL A 19 -15.14 17.15 -13.86
C VAL A 19 -15.13 15.91 -13.00
N THR A 20 -16.30 15.54 -12.49
CA THR A 20 -16.51 14.35 -11.66
C THR A 20 -17.01 13.17 -12.50
N ILE A 21 -16.86 11.95 -11.95
CA ILE A 21 -17.41 10.73 -12.56
C ILE A 21 -18.93 10.85 -12.74
N GLN A 22 -19.63 11.43 -11.77
CA GLN A 22 -21.08 11.61 -11.81
C GLN A 22 -21.52 12.55 -12.94
N GLN A 23 -20.79 13.62 -13.20
CA GLN A 23 -21.08 14.54 -14.31
C GLN A 23 -20.88 13.90 -15.68
N ILE A 24 -19.93 12.95 -15.83
CA ILE A 24 -19.72 12.22 -17.09
C ILE A 24 -20.86 11.22 -17.33
N VAL A 25 -21.31 10.53 -16.29
CA VAL A 25 -22.43 9.59 -16.39
C VAL A 25 -23.76 10.29 -16.68
N GLY A 26 -23.89 11.56 -16.25
CA GLY A 26 -25.13 12.32 -16.38
C GLY A 26 -26.03 12.24 -15.15
N SER A 27 -26.93 13.22 -15.01
CA SER A 27 -27.94 13.27 -13.93
C SER A 27 -29.32 13.20 -14.59
N GLY A 28 -29.88 11.98 -14.78
CA GLY A 28 -31.21 11.84 -15.36
C GLY A 28 -31.51 10.40 -15.82
N ASP A 29 -32.67 10.21 -16.43
CA ASP A 29 -33.19 8.89 -16.86
C ASP A 29 -32.36 8.21 -17.96
N ASP A 30 -31.34 8.88 -18.52
CA ASP A 30 -30.47 8.36 -19.60
C ASP A 30 -29.00 8.38 -19.17
N GLU A 31 -28.68 7.67 -18.05
CA GLU A 31 -27.33 7.57 -17.48
C GLU A 31 -26.28 6.98 -18.46
N THR A 32 -26.70 6.32 -19.55
CA THR A 32 -25.79 5.64 -20.48
C THR A 32 -25.33 6.53 -21.63
N SER A 33 -26.13 7.52 -22.05
CA SER A 33 -25.85 8.39 -23.20
C SER A 33 -24.57 9.24 -22.97
N GLY A 34 -24.48 9.98 -21.87
CA GLY A 34 -23.31 10.83 -21.59
C GLY A 34 -21.99 10.08 -21.49
N LEU A 35 -22.01 8.88 -20.90
CA LEU A 35 -20.83 8.01 -20.84
C LEU A 35 -20.40 7.51 -22.21
N VAL A 36 -21.36 7.09 -23.05
CA VAL A 36 -21.07 6.58 -24.39
C VAL A 36 -20.46 7.67 -25.24
N ASP A 37 -21.05 8.86 -25.24
CA ASP A 37 -20.53 10.02 -25.97
C ASP A 37 -19.14 10.43 -25.52
N PHE A 38 -18.87 10.46 -24.21
CA PHE A 38 -17.56 10.70 -23.64
C PHE A 38 -16.52 9.70 -24.14
N LEU A 39 -16.84 8.40 -24.15
CA LEU A 39 -15.91 7.37 -24.58
C LEU A 39 -15.69 7.38 -26.10
N ILE A 40 -16.71 7.69 -26.91
CA ILE A 40 -16.59 7.84 -28.36
C ILE A 40 -15.69 9.03 -28.71
N GLU A 41 -15.91 10.18 -28.08
CA GLU A 41 -15.06 11.37 -28.31
C GLU A 41 -13.61 11.10 -27.89
N LEU A 42 -13.40 10.46 -26.72
CA LEU A 42 -12.06 10.08 -26.26
C LEU A 42 -11.36 9.11 -27.20
N GLN A 43 -12.10 8.13 -27.74
CA GLN A 43 -11.58 7.21 -28.74
C GLN A 43 -11.17 7.96 -30.02
N LYS A 44 -11.98 8.87 -30.51
CA LYS A 44 -11.72 9.70 -31.67
C LYS A 44 -10.46 10.57 -31.47
N GLU A 45 -10.33 11.23 -30.32
CA GLU A 45 -9.13 12.01 -29.99
C GLU A 45 -7.85 11.18 -30.01
N LEU A 46 -7.91 9.93 -29.50
CA LEU A 46 -6.77 9.02 -29.49
C LEU A 46 -6.42 8.55 -30.92
N GLN A 47 -7.42 8.20 -31.74
CA GLN A 47 -7.23 7.77 -33.13
C GLN A 47 -6.65 8.89 -34.00
N GLU A 48 -7.14 10.11 -33.82
CA GLU A 48 -6.68 11.31 -34.54
C GLU A 48 -5.39 11.92 -33.95
N LYS A 49 -4.84 11.30 -32.90
CA LYS A 49 -3.62 11.76 -32.18
C LYS A 49 -3.75 13.18 -31.61
N ARG A 50 -4.98 13.64 -31.34
CA ARG A 50 -5.28 14.95 -30.75
C ARG A 50 -5.31 14.94 -29.23
N TYR A 51 -5.36 13.78 -28.60
CA TYR A 51 -5.35 13.67 -27.14
C TYR A 51 -4.10 14.34 -26.54
N GLN A 52 -4.35 15.21 -25.54
CA GLN A 52 -3.35 15.89 -24.74
C GLN A 52 -3.76 15.76 -23.25
N PRO A 53 -2.84 15.27 -22.37
CA PRO A 53 -3.13 15.22 -20.96
C PRO A 53 -3.26 16.62 -20.36
N GLN A 54 -4.19 16.79 -19.45
CA GLN A 54 -4.35 18.04 -18.71
C GLN A 54 -3.42 18.07 -17.49
N PRO A 55 -3.10 19.28 -16.96
CA PRO A 55 -2.29 19.41 -15.77
C PRO A 55 -2.81 18.58 -14.60
N VAL A 56 -1.91 18.08 -13.79
CA VAL A 56 -2.23 17.27 -12.61
C VAL A 56 -2.47 18.20 -11.42
N ARG A 57 -3.61 18.06 -10.73
CA ARG A 57 -3.92 18.82 -9.52
C ARG A 57 -3.16 18.28 -8.32
N ARG A 58 -2.36 19.10 -7.64
CA ARG A 58 -1.62 18.77 -6.43
C ARG A 58 -2.51 18.85 -5.20
N VAL A 59 -2.47 17.80 -4.37
CA VAL A 59 -3.12 17.77 -3.05
C VAL A 59 -2.14 17.15 -2.05
N TYR A 60 -2.11 17.65 -0.83
CA TYR A 60 -1.25 17.14 0.22
C TYR A 60 -2.02 16.29 1.21
N ILE A 61 -1.54 15.07 1.46
CA ILE A 61 -2.12 14.14 2.44
C ILE A 61 -1.16 14.01 3.63
N PRO A 62 -1.64 14.19 4.88
CA PRO A 62 -0.80 14.01 6.06
C PRO A 62 -0.26 12.59 6.19
N LYS A 63 1.06 12.46 6.38
CA LYS A 63 1.69 11.19 6.76
C LYS A 63 1.58 10.98 8.27
N ALA A 64 1.82 9.73 8.72
CA ALA A 64 1.82 9.38 10.14
C ALA A 64 2.91 10.10 10.97
N ASP A 65 3.97 10.58 10.33
CA ASP A 65 5.06 11.36 10.94
C ASP A 65 4.82 12.87 10.92
N GLY A 66 3.61 13.31 10.53
CA GLY A 66 3.24 14.73 10.44
C GLY A 66 3.71 15.43 9.16
N LYS A 67 4.54 14.79 8.35
CA LYS A 67 4.92 15.31 7.02
C LYS A 67 3.77 15.19 6.04
N LEU A 68 3.80 16.01 4.99
CA LEU A 68 2.83 15.94 3.91
C LEU A 68 3.34 15.03 2.79
N ARG A 69 2.44 14.23 2.22
CA ARG A 69 2.68 13.48 0.99
C ARG A 69 2.03 14.21 -0.15
N PRO A 70 2.79 14.67 -1.16
CA PRO A 70 2.20 15.25 -2.36
C PRO A 70 1.50 14.15 -3.17
N LEU A 71 0.23 14.37 -3.50
CA LEU A 71 -0.56 13.51 -4.36
C LEU A 71 -0.95 14.30 -5.61
N GLY A 72 -0.74 13.72 -6.77
CA GLY A 72 -1.21 14.28 -8.04
C GLY A 72 -2.52 13.64 -8.46
N ILE A 73 -3.54 14.45 -8.77
CA ILE A 73 -4.84 13.97 -9.22
C ILE A 73 -5.02 14.33 -10.70
N PRO A 74 -4.84 13.38 -11.64
CA PRO A 74 -5.16 13.58 -13.05
C PRO A 74 -6.66 13.73 -13.26
N THR A 75 -7.09 14.32 -14.38
CA THR A 75 -8.50 14.38 -14.77
C THR A 75 -9.11 12.99 -14.91
N VAL A 76 -10.44 12.88 -14.88
CA VAL A 76 -11.11 11.58 -15.11
C VAL A 76 -10.75 11.05 -16.50
N LYS A 77 -10.69 11.92 -17.51
CA LYS A 77 -10.30 11.61 -18.87
C LYS A 77 -8.91 10.96 -18.92
N ASP A 78 -7.92 11.61 -18.31
CA ASP A 78 -6.54 11.09 -18.28
C ASP A 78 -6.43 9.77 -17.53
N ARG A 79 -7.18 9.61 -16.42
CA ARG A 79 -7.24 8.34 -15.69
C ARG A 79 -7.80 7.19 -16.53
N VAL A 80 -8.79 7.45 -17.38
CA VAL A 80 -9.35 6.44 -18.29
C VAL A 80 -8.33 6.02 -19.35
N VAL A 81 -7.60 6.97 -19.96
CA VAL A 81 -6.55 6.67 -20.94
C VAL A 81 -5.39 5.91 -20.28
N GLN A 82 -4.95 6.34 -19.09
CA GLN A 82 -3.93 5.63 -18.31
C GLN A 82 -4.37 4.21 -17.94
N ALA A 83 -5.64 4.02 -17.54
CA ALA A 83 -6.18 2.70 -17.22
C ALA A 83 -6.26 1.81 -18.46
N ALA A 84 -6.65 2.34 -19.61
CA ALA A 84 -6.66 1.60 -20.87
C ALA A 84 -5.24 1.15 -21.27
N THR A 85 -4.26 2.05 -21.13
CA THR A 85 -2.86 1.74 -21.39
C THR A 85 -2.32 0.71 -20.38
N LEU A 86 -2.66 0.83 -19.11
CA LEU A 86 -2.29 -0.11 -18.06
C LEU A 86 -2.78 -1.54 -18.38
N LEU A 87 -4.04 -1.70 -18.83
CA LEU A 87 -4.60 -3.00 -19.21
C LEU A 87 -3.80 -3.71 -20.31
N ILE A 88 -3.17 -2.93 -21.20
CA ILE A 88 -2.35 -3.47 -22.29
C ILE A 88 -0.93 -3.78 -21.81
N LEU A 89 -0.33 -2.89 -21.03
CA LEU A 89 1.08 -3.00 -20.64
C LEU A 89 1.32 -3.92 -19.46
N GLU A 90 0.39 -3.99 -18.50
CA GLU A 90 0.55 -4.79 -17.29
C GLU A 90 0.86 -6.26 -17.59
N PRO A 91 0.14 -6.99 -18.47
CA PRO A 91 0.46 -8.38 -18.78
C PRO A 91 1.84 -8.56 -19.44
N ILE A 92 2.29 -7.57 -20.23
CA ILE A 92 3.60 -7.63 -20.92
C ILE A 92 4.75 -7.59 -19.91
N PHE A 93 4.68 -6.66 -18.94
CA PHE A 93 5.72 -6.52 -17.93
C PHE A 93 5.57 -7.53 -16.78
N GLU A 94 4.34 -7.96 -16.47
CA GLU A 94 4.10 -8.98 -15.45
C GLU A 94 4.78 -10.31 -15.80
N ALA A 95 4.86 -10.64 -17.09
CA ALA A 95 5.59 -11.82 -17.59
C ALA A 95 7.11 -11.75 -17.33
N ASP A 96 7.67 -10.54 -17.18
CA ASP A 96 9.10 -10.34 -16.94
C ASP A 96 9.45 -10.19 -15.45
N PHE A 97 8.50 -9.72 -14.62
CA PHE A 97 8.77 -9.41 -13.21
C PHE A 97 9.16 -10.64 -12.41
N LEU A 98 10.24 -10.51 -11.64
CA LEU A 98 10.77 -11.59 -10.81
C LEU A 98 9.90 -11.82 -9.56
N ASP A 99 10.00 -13.04 -8.99
CA ASP A 99 9.26 -13.45 -7.81
C ASP A 99 9.64 -12.71 -6.52
N CYS A 100 10.73 -11.97 -6.52
CA CYS A 100 11.16 -11.14 -5.39
C CYS A 100 10.34 -9.86 -5.22
N SER A 101 9.56 -9.45 -6.24
CA SER A 101 8.74 -8.24 -6.27
C SER A 101 7.27 -8.54 -6.05
N TYR A 102 6.62 -7.84 -5.10
CA TYR A 102 5.25 -8.12 -4.67
C TYR A 102 4.29 -6.93 -4.76
N GLY A 103 4.79 -5.70 -4.59
CA GLY A 103 3.95 -4.49 -4.53
C GLY A 103 3.39 -4.09 -5.89
N PHE A 104 2.13 -3.64 -5.93
CA PHE A 104 1.45 -3.16 -7.13
C PHE A 104 1.39 -4.15 -8.31
N ARG A 105 1.41 -5.43 -8.03
CA ARG A 105 1.31 -6.50 -9.03
C ARG A 105 0.02 -7.29 -8.86
N PRO A 106 -0.64 -7.73 -9.95
CA PRO A 106 -1.80 -8.62 -9.86
C PRO A 106 -1.41 -9.93 -9.14
N GLU A 107 -2.36 -10.47 -8.38
CA GLU A 107 -2.21 -11.73 -7.62
C GLU A 107 -1.05 -11.77 -6.60
N ARG A 108 -0.32 -10.66 -6.40
CA ARG A 108 0.71 -10.50 -5.38
C ARG A 108 0.20 -9.65 -4.21
N SER A 109 0.71 -9.92 -3.01
CA SER A 109 0.25 -9.25 -1.80
C SER A 109 1.38 -8.99 -0.81
N ALA A 110 1.12 -8.05 0.13
CA ALA A 110 2.01 -7.80 1.26
C ALA A 110 2.22 -9.08 2.11
N HIS A 111 1.18 -9.91 2.26
CA HIS A 111 1.28 -11.17 3.00
C HIS A 111 2.28 -12.13 2.37
N GLN A 112 2.32 -12.24 1.05
CA GLN A 112 3.31 -13.07 0.34
C GLN A 112 4.74 -12.56 0.54
N ALA A 113 4.96 -11.22 0.51
CA ALA A 113 6.26 -10.63 0.82
C ALA A 113 6.71 -10.94 2.25
N LEU A 114 5.80 -10.82 3.23
CA LEU A 114 6.06 -11.14 4.64
C LEU A 114 6.38 -12.63 4.86
N GLU A 115 5.66 -13.53 4.18
CA GLU A 115 5.95 -14.97 4.23
C GLU A 115 7.29 -15.30 3.56
N ALA A 116 7.69 -14.61 2.49
CA ALA A 116 9.01 -14.76 1.88
C ALA A 116 10.13 -14.34 2.86
N ILE A 117 9.95 -13.22 3.59
CA ILE A 117 10.88 -12.81 4.65
C ILE A 117 10.95 -13.88 5.73
N ARG A 118 9.81 -14.38 6.23
CA ARG A 118 9.75 -15.43 7.22
C ARG A 118 10.49 -16.69 6.77
N ALA A 119 10.26 -17.12 5.53
CA ALA A 119 10.93 -18.30 4.95
C ALA A 119 12.45 -18.11 4.86
N ASN A 120 12.91 -16.94 4.40
CA ASN A 120 14.33 -16.62 4.34
C ASN A 120 14.96 -16.58 5.74
N LEU A 121 14.31 -15.99 6.74
CA LEU A 121 14.80 -16.00 8.13
C LEU A 121 14.92 -17.44 8.69
N ALA A 122 13.93 -18.28 8.42
CA ALA A 122 13.97 -19.71 8.81
C ALA A 122 15.09 -20.47 8.11
N ALA A 123 15.45 -20.11 6.88
CA ALA A 123 16.56 -20.67 6.12
C ALA A 123 17.95 -20.11 6.54
N GLY A 124 17.98 -19.24 7.56
CA GLY A 124 19.23 -18.73 8.15
C GLY A 124 19.72 -17.40 7.57
N TYR A 125 18.97 -16.72 6.71
CA TYR A 125 19.28 -15.37 6.19
C TYR A 125 18.90 -14.31 7.22
N ARG A 126 19.70 -14.15 8.27
CA ARG A 126 19.35 -13.35 9.46
C ARG A 126 19.97 -11.97 9.49
N GLU A 127 20.89 -11.67 8.59
CA GLU A 127 21.40 -10.33 8.40
C GLU A 127 20.65 -9.64 7.27
N VAL A 128 20.07 -8.51 7.57
CA VAL A 128 19.11 -7.82 6.70
C VAL A 128 19.56 -6.38 6.48
N TYR A 129 19.77 -6.01 5.23
CA TYR A 129 19.91 -4.62 4.82
C TYR A 129 18.50 -4.11 4.49
N ASP A 130 17.97 -3.25 5.35
CA ASP A 130 16.64 -2.63 5.27
C ASP A 130 16.84 -1.23 4.68
N ALA A 131 16.52 -1.05 3.40
CA ALA A 131 16.77 0.19 2.67
C ALA A 131 15.49 0.97 2.40
N ASP A 132 15.54 2.28 2.62
CA ASP A 132 14.47 3.25 2.32
C ASP A 132 14.95 4.18 1.20
N LEU A 133 14.17 4.28 0.11
CA LEU A 133 14.45 5.21 -0.99
C LEU A 133 13.83 6.58 -0.70
N GLN A 134 14.61 7.65 -0.90
CA GLN A 134 14.13 9.00 -0.67
C GLN A 134 13.25 9.49 -1.82
N GLY A 135 11.94 9.63 -1.58
CA GLY A 135 11.03 10.21 -2.56
C GLY A 135 11.00 9.48 -3.90
N TYR A 136 11.01 8.14 -3.86
CA TYR A 136 11.21 7.29 -5.03
C TYR A 136 10.38 7.70 -6.25
N PHE A 137 9.06 7.83 -6.09
CA PHE A 137 8.17 8.21 -7.19
C PHE A 137 8.51 9.57 -7.80
N ASP A 138 9.01 10.49 -7.01
CA ASP A 138 9.32 11.87 -7.43
C ASP A 138 10.77 11.99 -7.98
N SER A 139 11.58 10.92 -7.90
CA SER A 139 13.01 10.94 -8.26
C SER A 139 13.37 10.07 -9.46
N ILE A 140 12.43 9.38 -10.08
CA ILE A 140 12.69 8.50 -11.23
C ILE A 140 13.09 9.33 -12.45
N PRO A 141 14.33 9.18 -13.00
CA PRO A 141 14.75 9.91 -14.20
C PRO A 141 13.93 9.47 -15.41
N HIS A 142 13.32 10.43 -16.13
CA HIS A 142 12.43 10.15 -17.26
C HIS A 142 13.13 9.42 -18.42
N ASP A 143 14.37 9.82 -18.76
CA ASP A 143 15.18 9.21 -19.83
C ASP A 143 15.47 7.73 -19.55
N LYS A 144 15.89 7.41 -18.31
CA LYS A 144 16.18 6.04 -17.90
C LYS A 144 14.91 5.18 -17.81
N LEU A 145 13.80 5.74 -17.32
CA LEU A 145 12.50 5.05 -17.32
C LEU A 145 12.05 4.74 -18.75
N MET A 146 12.16 5.72 -19.66
CA MET A 146 11.82 5.52 -21.08
C MET A 146 12.71 4.46 -21.74
N ALA A 147 13.98 4.39 -21.39
CA ALA A 147 14.88 3.32 -21.88
C ALA A 147 14.41 1.94 -21.38
N CYS A 148 14.00 1.81 -20.11
CA CYS A 148 13.43 0.56 -19.58
C CYS A 148 12.14 0.14 -20.32
N LEU A 149 11.27 1.11 -20.65
CA LEU A 149 10.04 0.85 -21.41
C LEU A 149 10.31 0.39 -22.82
N GLN A 150 11.28 1.01 -23.50
CA GLN A 150 11.69 0.69 -24.89
C GLN A 150 12.26 -0.73 -25.04
N MET A 151 12.71 -1.34 -23.95
CA MET A 151 13.15 -2.75 -23.99
C MET A 151 12.01 -3.73 -24.36
N ARG A 152 10.76 -3.34 -24.15
CA ARG A 152 9.58 -4.19 -24.37
C ARG A 152 8.51 -3.55 -25.26
N ILE A 153 8.51 -2.24 -25.38
CA ILE A 153 7.50 -1.48 -26.13
C ILE A 153 8.19 -0.86 -27.36
N THR A 154 7.75 -1.28 -28.55
CA THR A 154 8.19 -0.75 -29.83
C THR A 154 7.23 0.32 -30.38
N ASP A 155 5.97 0.33 -29.91
CA ASP A 155 4.97 1.30 -30.34
C ASP A 155 5.31 2.70 -29.85
N ARG A 156 5.70 3.56 -30.83
CA ARG A 156 6.06 4.94 -30.58
C ARG A 156 4.90 5.79 -30.05
N THR A 157 3.65 5.44 -30.38
CA THR A 157 2.47 6.18 -29.93
C THR A 157 2.25 5.95 -28.44
N VAL A 158 2.36 4.70 -27.98
CA VAL A 158 2.28 4.36 -26.56
C VAL A 158 3.42 5.02 -25.76
N LEU A 159 4.65 4.95 -26.27
CA LEU A 159 5.80 5.61 -25.63
C LEU A 159 5.61 7.13 -25.55
N LYS A 160 5.05 7.77 -26.61
CA LYS A 160 4.71 9.19 -26.60
C LYS A 160 3.66 9.52 -25.54
N LEU A 161 2.58 8.72 -25.41
CA LEU A 161 1.58 8.91 -24.38
C LEU A 161 2.20 8.88 -22.97
N ILE A 162 3.04 7.89 -22.69
CA ILE A 162 3.73 7.78 -21.40
C ILE A 162 4.60 9.01 -21.15
N ARG A 163 5.38 9.44 -22.13
CA ARG A 163 6.23 10.64 -22.02
C ARG A 163 5.40 11.89 -21.73
N MET A 164 4.26 12.07 -22.43
CA MET A 164 3.36 13.18 -22.19
C MET A 164 2.84 13.21 -20.74
N TRP A 165 2.48 12.07 -20.15
CA TRP A 165 2.06 12.01 -18.74
C TRP A 165 3.19 12.32 -17.76
N LEU A 166 4.41 11.88 -18.04
CA LEU A 166 5.58 12.18 -17.21
C LEU A 166 5.92 13.68 -17.22
N GLU A 167 5.75 14.33 -18.34
CA GLU A 167 6.07 15.76 -18.55
C GLU A 167 4.88 16.70 -18.26
N THR A 168 3.71 16.13 -17.89
CA THR A 168 2.50 16.92 -17.63
C THR A 168 2.71 17.86 -16.44
N PRO A 169 2.39 19.17 -16.59
CA PRO A 169 2.52 20.14 -15.51
C PRO A 169 1.68 19.76 -14.28
N VAL A 170 2.19 20.13 -13.12
CA VAL A 170 1.50 19.95 -11.84
C VAL A 170 1.05 21.34 -11.36
N ILE A 171 -0.25 21.48 -11.09
CA ILE A 171 -0.85 22.71 -10.55
C ILE A 171 -1.07 22.54 -9.05
N GLU A 172 -0.54 23.47 -8.28
CA GLU A 172 -0.68 23.56 -6.83
C GLU A 172 -1.41 24.87 -6.49
N GLU A 173 -2.49 24.75 -5.73
CA GLU A 173 -3.19 25.91 -5.15
C GLU A 173 -2.34 26.46 -4.00
N THR A 174 -1.86 27.69 -4.11
CA THR A 174 -1.12 28.39 -3.06
C THR A 174 -1.87 29.67 -2.64
N ASP A 175 -1.50 30.24 -1.52
CA ASP A 175 -2.08 31.50 -1.02
C ASP A 175 -1.89 32.67 -2.01
N GLU A 176 -0.87 32.58 -2.88
CA GLU A 176 -0.57 33.55 -3.94
C GLU A 176 -1.26 33.25 -5.27
N GLY A 177 -2.06 32.17 -5.33
CA GLY A 177 -2.73 31.68 -6.52
C GLY A 177 -2.17 30.36 -7.06
N PRO A 178 -2.71 29.84 -8.19
CA PRO A 178 -2.29 28.58 -8.75
C PRO A 178 -0.86 28.65 -9.33
N LYS A 179 0.02 27.80 -8.80
CA LYS A 179 1.40 27.64 -9.26
C LYS A 179 1.52 26.42 -10.15
N SER A 180 2.00 26.59 -11.38
CA SER A 180 2.29 25.50 -12.31
C SER A 180 3.77 25.15 -12.31
N THR A 181 4.07 23.86 -12.15
CA THR A 181 5.45 23.34 -12.17
C THR A 181 5.53 22.17 -13.13
N ARG A 182 6.51 22.20 -14.06
CA ARG A 182 6.76 21.08 -14.97
C ARG A 182 7.78 20.14 -14.32
N PRO A 183 7.46 18.84 -14.16
CA PRO A 183 8.40 17.88 -13.57
C PRO A 183 9.50 17.52 -14.59
N GLU A 184 10.76 17.53 -14.14
CA GLU A 184 11.92 17.07 -14.94
C GLU A 184 12.20 15.60 -14.67
N GLN A 185 11.67 15.05 -13.57
CA GLN A 185 11.81 13.66 -13.15
C GLN A 185 10.60 13.23 -12.35
N GLY A 186 10.49 11.95 -12.12
CA GLY A 186 9.43 11.36 -11.31
C GLY A 186 8.18 10.97 -12.09
N THR A 187 7.32 10.23 -11.43
CA THR A 187 5.96 9.90 -11.90
C THR A 187 4.95 10.48 -10.92
N PRO A 188 3.85 11.11 -11.37
CA PRO A 188 2.87 11.71 -10.47
C PRO A 188 2.34 10.67 -9.48
N GLN A 189 2.56 10.89 -8.16
CA GLN A 189 1.95 10.04 -7.14
C GLN A 189 0.42 10.18 -7.18
N GLY A 190 -0.27 9.12 -7.62
CA GLY A 190 -1.73 9.11 -7.82
C GLY A 190 -2.16 8.93 -9.27
N GLY A 191 -1.26 8.95 -10.23
CA GLY A 191 -1.52 8.48 -11.60
C GLY A 191 -1.82 6.98 -11.62
N VAL A 192 -2.76 6.56 -12.46
CA VAL A 192 -3.19 5.14 -12.53
C VAL A 192 -2.06 4.23 -13.01
N ILE A 193 -1.24 4.70 -13.94
CA ILE A 193 -0.12 3.95 -14.52
C ILE A 193 1.17 4.04 -13.68
N SER A 194 1.30 5.02 -12.79
CA SER A 194 2.54 5.30 -12.05
C SER A 194 3.06 4.11 -11.23
N PRO A 195 2.24 3.26 -10.60
CA PRO A 195 2.71 2.06 -9.91
C PRO A 195 3.40 1.05 -10.83
N LEU A 196 2.86 0.85 -12.05
CA LEU A 196 3.49 -0.03 -13.05
C LEU A 196 4.83 0.55 -13.51
N LEU A 197 4.88 1.84 -13.83
CA LEU A 197 6.12 2.53 -14.27
C LEU A 197 7.20 2.43 -13.19
N ALA A 198 6.84 2.63 -11.93
CA ALA A 198 7.75 2.47 -10.80
C ALA A 198 8.28 1.02 -10.68
N ASN A 199 7.42 0.01 -10.85
CA ASN A 199 7.86 -1.38 -10.84
C ASN A 199 8.77 -1.71 -12.03
N ILE A 200 8.49 -1.21 -13.23
CA ILE A 200 9.33 -1.39 -14.43
C ILE A 200 10.74 -0.84 -14.16
N TYR A 201 10.82 0.33 -13.53
CA TYR A 201 12.11 0.95 -13.25
C TYR A 201 12.96 0.15 -12.26
N LEU A 202 12.38 -0.28 -11.11
CA LEU A 202 13.10 -1.11 -10.14
C LEU A 202 13.30 -2.55 -10.59
N HIS A 203 12.53 -3.05 -11.56
CA HIS A 203 12.75 -4.38 -12.12
C HIS A 203 14.15 -4.54 -12.73
N TRP A 204 14.73 -3.47 -13.25
CA TRP A 204 16.11 -3.50 -13.71
C TRP A 204 17.08 -3.85 -12.55
N PHE A 205 16.89 -3.26 -11.36
CA PHE A 205 17.64 -3.62 -10.15
C PHE A 205 17.41 -5.08 -9.76
N ASP A 206 16.16 -5.53 -9.78
CA ASP A 206 15.81 -6.92 -9.48
C ASP A 206 16.56 -7.89 -10.42
N LYS A 207 16.58 -7.61 -11.72
CA LYS A 207 17.31 -8.41 -12.73
C LYS A 207 18.80 -8.43 -12.45
N CYS A 208 19.43 -7.28 -12.24
CA CYS A 208 20.86 -7.21 -11.90
C CYS A 208 21.20 -7.99 -10.64
N PHE A 209 20.31 -7.99 -9.64
CA PHE A 209 20.49 -8.72 -8.39
C PHE A 209 20.56 -10.23 -8.61
N TYR A 210 19.77 -10.76 -9.55
CA TYR A 210 19.66 -12.19 -9.86
C TYR A 210 20.47 -12.64 -11.09
N PHE A 211 21.19 -11.73 -11.77
CA PHE A 211 22.12 -12.16 -12.82
C PHE A 211 23.24 -13.02 -12.29
N THR A 212 23.93 -13.74 -13.19
CA THR A 212 25.04 -14.66 -12.86
C THR A 212 26.16 -14.02 -12.06
N ASP A 213 26.43 -12.73 -12.30
CA ASP A 213 27.38 -11.88 -11.57
C ASP A 213 26.76 -11.07 -10.43
N GLY A 214 25.47 -11.28 -10.15
CA GLY A 214 24.72 -10.57 -9.13
C GLY A 214 24.85 -11.16 -7.73
N PRO A 215 24.45 -10.40 -6.69
CA PRO A 215 24.53 -10.79 -5.28
C PRO A 215 23.80 -12.09 -4.92
N ALA A 216 22.75 -12.43 -5.66
CA ALA A 216 22.04 -13.71 -5.45
C ALA A 216 22.98 -14.92 -5.64
N HIS A 217 24.02 -14.79 -6.48
CA HIS A 217 24.98 -15.85 -6.78
C HIS A 217 26.22 -15.78 -5.87
N TRP A 218 26.98 -14.68 -5.90
CA TRP A 218 28.24 -14.61 -5.16
C TRP A 218 28.07 -14.39 -3.65
N ALA A 219 27.05 -13.65 -3.18
CA ALA A 219 26.74 -13.50 -1.75
C ALA A 219 25.65 -14.48 -1.28
N LYS A 220 25.05 -15.26 -2.19
CA LYS A 220 23.86 -16.07 -1.94
C LYS A 220 22.75 -15.27 -1.25
N ALA A 221 22.66 -13.96 -1.54
CA ALA A 221 21.70 -13.07 -0.93
C ALA A 221 20.29 -13.26 -1.50
N ARG A 222 19.29 -12.81 -0.77
CA ARG A 222 17.88 -12.85 -1.15
C ARG A 222 17.30 -11.44 -1.12
N LEU A 223 16.55 -11.07 -2.17
CA LEU A 223 15.84 -9.80 -2.27
C LEU A 223 14.35 -10.05 -2.03
N VAL A 224 13.72 -9.22 -1.20
CA VAL A 224 12.26 -9.14 -1.06
C VAL A 224 11.87 -7.69 -1.20
N ARG A 225 11.06 -7.37 -2.22
CA ARG A 225 10.65 -6.01 -2.56
C ARG A 225 9.13 -5.86 -2.60
N TYR A 226 8.62 -4.83 -1.96
CA TYR A 226 7.23 -4.41 -2.05
C TYR A 226 7.17 -2.95 -2.48
N ALA A 227 6.96 -2.69 -3.78
CA ALA A 227 7.10 -1.37 -4.40
C ALA A 227 8.53 -0.81 -4.20
N ASP A 228 8.67 0.32 -3.50
CA ASP A 228 9.92 0.97 -3.12
C ASP A 228 10.50 0.49 -1.78
N ASP A 229 9.70 -0.19 -0.95
CA ASP A 229 10.18 -0.83 0.27
C ASP A 229 10.86 -2.18 -0.07
N PHE A 230 12.12 -2.37 0.30
CA PHE A 230 12.80 -3.65 0.06
C PHE A 230 13.83 -4.00 1.12
N VAL A 231 14.10 -5.29 1.23
CA VAL A 231 15.12 -5.83 2.11
C VAL A 231 16.04 -6.78 1.33
N VAL A 232 17.35 -6.64 1.56
CA VAL A 232 18.36 -7.61 1.10
C VAL A 232 18.77 -8.45 2.28
N MET A 233 18.53 -9.75 2.18
CA MET A 233 18.74 -10.73 3.25
C MET A 233 19.91 -11.62 2.91
N ALA A 234 20.84 -11.78 3.85
CA ALA A 234 22.02 -12.63 3.68
C ALA A 234 22.32 -13.41 4.96
N ARG A 235 23.19 -14.41 4.87
CA ARG A 235 23.76 -15.07 6.04
C ARG A 235 24.84 -14.20 6.71
N CYS A 236 25.52 -13.39 5.88
CA CYS A 236 26.49 -12.39 6.30
C CYS A 236 26.34 -11.16 5.36
N GLN A 237 26.10 -9.98 5.92
CA GLN A 237 26.06 -8.72 5.17
C GLN A 237 27.50 -8.19 5.05
N SER A 238 28.16 -8.55 3.94
CA SER A 238 29.49 -8.02 3.67
C SER A 238 29.41 -6.55 3.23
N PRO A 239 30.44 -5.73 3.51
CA PRO A 239 30.52 -4.37 2.99
C PRO A 239 30.40 -4.32 1.46
N GLN A 240 30.96 -5.32 0.76
CA GLN A 240 30.86 -5.45 -0.69
C GLN A 240 29.39 -5.60 -1.18
N LEU A 241 28.56 -6.34 -0.43
CA LEU A 241 27.13 -6.49 -0.77
C LEU A 241 26.39 -5.17 -0.64
N VAL A 242 26.61 -4.46 0.46
CA VAL A 242 26.00 -3.15 0.70
C VAL A 242 26.43 -2.13 -0.37
N ASP A 243 27.74 -2.03 -0.63
CA ASP A 243 28.31 -1.15 -1.64
C ASP A 243 27.75 -1.44 -3.05
N TRP A 244 27.61 -2.72 -3.42
CA TRP A 244 27.01 -3.10 -4.68
C TRP A 244 25.55 -2.62 -4.79
N VAL A 245 24.73 -2.82 -3.75
CA VAL A 245 23.34 -2.39 -3.72
C VAL A 245 23.25 -0.88 -3.84
N GLU A 246 24.06 -0.16 -3.06
CA GLU A 246 24.06 1.30 -3.05
C GLU A 246 24.50 1.88 -4.39
N LYS A 247 25.59 1.38 -4.98
CA LYS A 247 26.07 1.79 -6.30
C LYS A 247 25.05 1.54 -7.41
N LYS A 248 24.36 0.40 -7.38
CA LYS A 248 23.33 0.10 -8.38
C LYS A 248 22.14 1.05 -8.28
N LEU A 249 21.75 1.43 -7.08
CA LEU A 249 20.63 2.35 -6.85
C LEU A 249 21.03 3.82 -7.11
N GLU A 250 22.17 4.25 -6.58
CA GLU A 250 22.56 5.68 -6.62
C GLU A 250 23.24 6.04 -7.94
N ASP A 251 24.30 5.34 -8.35
CA ASP A 251 25.08 5.69 -9.54
C ASP A 251 24.33 5.30 -10.82
N TRP A 252 23.75 4.12 -10.86
CA TRP A 252 23.15 3.59 -12.06
C TRP A 252 21.70 4.04 -12.26
N LEU A 253 20.84 3.85 -11.25
CA LEU A 253 19.45 4.28 -11.32
C LEU A 253 19.28 5.76 -10.98
N GLY A 254 20.23 6.42 -10.35
CA GLY A 254 20.13 7.82 -9.97
C GLY A 254 19.12 8.06 -8.83
N LEU A 255 18.81 7.00 -8.06
CA LEU A 255 17.94 7.07 -6.89
C LEU A 255 18.75 7.45 -5.65
N LYS A 256 18.10 8.04 -4.66
CA LYS A 256 18.77 8.40 -3.38
C LYS A 256 18.33 7.49 -2.26
N ILE A 257 19.29 6.91 -1.56
CA ILE A 257 19.04 6.12 -0.36
C ILE A 257 18.91 7.06 0.84
N ASN A 258 17.87 6.86 1.63
CA ASN A 258 17.65 7.59 2.86
C ASN A 258 18.51 7.01 3.98
N ARG A 259 19.73 7.51 4.14
CA ARG A 259 20.72 7.03 5.14
C ARG A 259 20.20 7.05 6.59
N ASN A 260 19.27 7.95 6.91
CA ASN A 260 18.71 8.06 8.26
C ASN A 260 17.72 6.95 8.60
N LYS A 261 17.14 6.30 7.59
CA LYS A 261 16.17 5.21 7.76
C LYS A 261 16.75 3.86 7.36
N THR A 262 17.73 3.84 6.47
CA THR A 262 18.42 2.62 6.04
C THR A 262 19.28 2.07 7.17
N ARG A 263 19.21 0.76 7.39
CA ARG A 263 19.93 0.10 8.48
C ARG A 263 20.29 -1.34 8.14
N ILE A 264 21.36 -1.82 8.76
CA ILE A 264 21.71 -3.23 8.76
C ILE A 264 21.27 -3.83 10.09
N VAL A 265 20.42 -4.85 10.02
CA VAL A 265 19.86 -5.52 11.19
C VAL A 265 20.36 -6.97 11.22
N ASN A 266 21.05 -7.36 12.28
CA ASN A 266 21.41 -8.74 12.53
C ASN A 266 20.46 -9.38 13.54
N LEU A 267 19.49 -10.14 13.06
CA LEU A 267 18.45 -10.78 13.89
C LEU A 267 18.98 -11.95 14.74
N SER A 268 20.25 -12.36 14.59
CA SER A 268 20.88 -13.30 15.51
C SER A 268 21.23 -12.65 16.84
N LYS A 269 21.41 -11.33 16.89
CA LYS A 269 21.69 -10.58 18.12
C LYS A 269 20.41 -10.44 18.95
N GLU A 270 20.55 -10.48 20.25
CA GLU A 270 19.42 -10.31 21.18
C GLU A 270 18.91 -8.87 21.14
N GLY A 271 17.59 -8.70 21.23
CA GLY A 271 16.94 -7.38 21.24
C GLY A 271 16.82 -6.71 19.86
N THR A 272 17.36 -7.33 18.79
CA THR A 272 17.22 -6.77 17.44
C THR A 272 15.90 -7.17 16.80
N GLN A 273 15.37 -6.29 15.96
CA GLN A 273 14.11 -6.52 15.23
C GLN A 273 14.16 -5.89 13.83
N LEU A 274 13.46 -6.51 12.91
CA LEU A 274 13.15 -6.00 11.58
C LEU A 274 11.68 -5.59 11.54
N ASP A 275 11.41 -4.34 11.17
CA ASP A 275 10.06 -3.85 10.88
C ASP A 275 9.88 -3.75 9.37
N PHE A 276 8.92 -4.47 8.80
CA PHE A 276 8.62 -4.42 7.37
C PHE A 276 7.11 -4.50 7.14
N LEU A 277 6.56 -3.61 6.31
CA LEU A 277 5.12 -3.52 5.99
C LEU A 277 4.22 -3.52 7.24
N GLY A 278 4.65 -2.88 8.32
CA GLY A 278 3.90 -2.80 9.57
C GLY A 278 3.98 -4.04 10.46
N TYR A 279 4.68 -5.08 10.03
CA TYR A 279 5.02 -6.24 10.84
C TYR A 279 6.41 -6.10 11.44
N GLN A 280 6.64 -6.83 12.54
CA GLN A 280 7.91 -6.93 13.24
C GLN A 280 8.36 -8.38 13.25
N PHE A 281 9.63 -8.63 12.93
CA PHE A 281 10.30 -9.92 13.01
C PHE A 281 11.43 -9.85 14.03
N ARG A 282 11.50 -10.82 14.95
CA ARG A 282 12.55 -10.92 15.95
C ARG A 282 12.69 -12.36 16.45
N TYR A 283 13.83 -12.69 17.04
CA TYR A 283 14.04 -13.99 17.69
C TYR A 283 13.89 -13.82 19.20
N ASP A 284 12.84 -14.38 19.77
CA ASP A 284 12.56 -14.36 21.20
C ASP A 284 13.00 -15.68 21.87
N ARG A 285 13.33 -15.62 23.15
CA ARG A 285 13.51 -16.82 23.96
C ARG A 285 12.15 -17.45 24.27
N ASP A 286 12.14 -18.77 24.41
CA ASP A 286 10.95 -19.50 24.85
C ASP A 286 10.56 -19.08 26.27
N ARG A 287 9.26 -19.00 26.51
CA ARG A 287 8.69 -18.68 27.83
C ARG A 287 8.90 -19.80 28.89
N PHE A 288 9.25 -21.00 28.44
CA PHE A 288 9.47 -22.15 29.31
C PHE A 288 10.93 -22.31 29.77
N GLY A 289 11.81 -21.35 29.48
CA GLY A 289 13.19 -21.33 29.94
C GLY A 289 14.17 -22.20 29.12
N HIS A 290 13.75 -22.69 27.95
CA HIS A 290 14.64 -23.41 27.06
C HIS A 290 15.69 -22.46 26.43
N ALA A 291 16.87 -22.97 26.13
CA ALA A 291 17.97 -22.19 25.58
C ALA A 291 17.75 -21.77 24.09
N TRP A 292 16.80 -22.38 23.39
CA TRP A 292 16.55 -22.08 21.98
C TRP A 292 15.68 -20.83 21.79
N ARG A 293 15.89 -20.16 20.66
CA ARG A 293 15.14 -18.97 20.26
C ARG A 293 14.26 -19.29 19.06
N TYR A 294 13.04 -18.80 19.08
CA TYR A 294 12.10 -18.98 17.99
C TYR A 294 11.83 -17.64 17.25
N LEU A 295 11.53 -17.74 15.97
CA LEU A 295 11.13 -16.56 15.18
C LEU A 295 9.73 -16.12 15.60
N ASN A 296 9.67 -15.01 16.33
CA ASN A 296 8.44 -14.32 16.68
C ASN A 296 8.19 -13.21 15.67
N TRP A 297 7.01 -13.20 15.06
CA TRP A 297 6.61 -12.17 14.16
C TRP A 297 5.11 -11.89 14.24
N GLY A 298 4.71 -10.64 13.97
CA GLY A 298 3.35 -10.16 14.08
C GLY A 298 3.29 -8.66 13.92
N PRO A 299 2.14 -8.01 14.24
CA PRO A 299 2.00 -6.57 14.12
C PRO A 299 3.06 -5.82 14.93
N SER A 300 3.72 -4.82 14.33
CA SER A 300 4.73 -4.00 15.01
C SER A 300 4.11 -3.12 16.10
N ALA A 301 4.93 -2.67 17.07
CA ALA A 301 4.50 -1.74 18.10
C ALA A 301 3.98 -0.42 17.49
N LYS A 302 4.59 0.04 16.39
CA LYS A 302 4.16 1.23 15.64
C LYS A 302 2.76 1.03 15.06
N SER A 303 2.47 -0.13 14.47
CA SER A 303 1.14 -0.48 13.94
C SER A 303 0.09 -0.56 15.04
N LEU A 304 0.42 -1.17 16.18
CA LEU A 304 -0.45 -1.21 17.35
C LEU A 304 -0.81 0.19 17.86
N ASN A 305 0.17 1.08 17.97
CA ASN A 305 -0.06 2.44 18.46
C ASN A 305 -0.90 3.27 17.47
N ARG A 306 -0.65 3.12 16.17
CA ARG A 306 -1.47 3.74 15.11
C ARG A 306 -2.93 3.28 15.18
N GLU A 307 -3.16 1.99 15.36
CA GLU A 307 -4.51 1.45 15.51
C GLU A 307 -5.22 1.99 16.76
N LYS A 308 -4.53 2.05 17.90
CA LYS A 308 -5.09 2.67 19.12
C LYS A 308 -5.46 4.13 18.90
N ALA A 309 -4.63 4.89 18.18
CA ALA A 309 -4.91 6.28 17.86
C ALA A 309 -6.14 6.41 16.95
N ALA A 310 -6.26 5.57 15.91
CA ALA A 310 -7.43 5.55 15.03
C ALA A 310 -8.73 5.24 15.78
N LEU A 311 -8.74 4.21 16.64
CA LEU A 311 -9.90 3.86 17.47
C LEU A 311 -10.25 4.98 18.47
N THR A 312 -9.23 5.67 19.00
CA THR A 312 -9.44 6.83 19.86
C THR A 312 -10.10 7.98 19.11
N ALA A 313 -9.64 8.29 17.89
CA ALA A 313 -10.21 9.31 17.03
C ALA A 313 -11.67 8.97 16.65
N MET A 314 -11.96 7.71 16.32
CA MET A 314 -13.31 7.24 15.96
C MET A 314 -14.32 7.33 17.13
N THR A 315 -13.84 7.32 18.37
CA THR A 315 -14.65 7.40 19.60
C THR A 315 -14.55 8.74 20.30
N ALA A 316 -14.07 9.78 19.61
CA ALA A 316 -13.95 11.13 20.16
C ALA A 316 -15.32 11.75 20.46
N SER A 317 -15.36 12.79 21.33
CA SER A 317 -16.60 13.46 21.78
C SER A 317 -17.43 14.04 20.63
N ARG A 318 -16.78 14.49 19.54
CA ARG A 318 -17.47 14.99 18.32
C ARG A 318 -18.44 13.97 17.69
N PHE A 319 -18.32 12.68 17.99
CA PHE A 319 -19.21 11.63 17.53
C PHE A 319 -20.31 11.28 18.56
N GLY A 320 -20.48 12.06 19.62
CA GLY A 320 -21.45 11.81 20.67
C GLY A 320 -22.90 11.73 20.18
N LEU A 321 -23.25 12.45 19.10
CA LEU A 321 -24.59 12.44 18.51
C LEU A 321 -24.80 11.29 17.50
N VAL A 322 -23.75 10.58 17.10
CA VAL A 322 -23.88 9.45 16.16
C VAL A 322 -24.64 8.29 16.81
N PRO A 323 -25.67 7.70 16.21
CA PRO A 323 -26.34 6.50 16.71
C PRO A 323 -25.33 5.39 17.03
N ILE A 324 -25.53 4.71 18.17
CA ILE A 324 -24.54 3.77 18.73
C ILE A 324 -24.33 2.58 17.82
N ASP A 325 -25.39 2.08 17.19
CA ASP A 325 -25.38 1.02 16.20
C ASP A 325 -24.51 1.38 14.98
N ARG A 326 -24.65 2.60 14.46
CA ARG A 326 -23.84 3.11 13.35
C ARG A 326 -22.37 3.28 13.72
N LEU A 327 -22.11 3.77 14.94
CA LEU A 327 -20.73 3.90 15.44
C LEU A 327 -20.08 2.55 15.59
N ILE A 328 -20.76 1.56 16.20
CA ILE A 328 -20.26 0.19 16.36
C ILE A 328 -20.06 -0.47 15.01
N ALA A 329 -20.97 -0.32 14.05
CA ALA A 329 -20.82 -0.84 12.71
C ALA A 329 -19.57 -0.28 12.00
N LYS A 330 -19.31 1.04 12.15
CA LYS A 330 -18.11 1.70 11.62
C LYS A 330 -16.83 1.14 12.27
N ILE A 331 -16.80 1.03 13.59
CA ILE A 331 -15.67 0.48 14.34
C ILE A 331 -15.42 -0.98 13.95
N ASN A 332 -16.46 -1.80 13.85
CA ASN A 332 -16.35 -3.21 13.48
C ASN A 332 -15.79 -3.38 12.06
N ARG A 333 -16.21 -2.54 11.11
CA ARG A 333 -15.67 -2.56 9.73
C ARG A 333 -14.17 -2.27 9.73
N HIS A 334 -13.77 -1.23 10.47
CA HIS A 334 -12.37 -0.86 10.62
C HIS A 334 -11.54 -1.98 11.28
N LEU A 335 -11.99 -2.52 12.41
CA LEU A 335 -11.35 -3.64 13.10
C LEU A 335 -11.22 -4.88 12.22
N LYS A 336 -12.26 -5.25 11.45
CA LYS A 336 -12.19 -6.38 10.51
C LYS A 336 -11.11 -6.19 9.46
N GLY A 337 -11.03 -5.00 8.85
CA GLY A 337 -10.00 -4.66 7.86
C GLY A 337 -8.59 -4.77 8.47
N TRP A 338 -8.39 -4.18 9.64
CA TRP A 338 -7.12 -4.21 10.36
C TRP A 338 -6.71 -5.64 10.76
N MET A 339 -7.63 -6.42 11.31
CA MET A 339 -7.39 -7.80 11.70
C MET A 339 -7.07 -8.70 10.51
N ASN A 340 -7.75 -8.52 9.37
CA ASN A 340 -7.49 -9.28 8.15
C ASN A 340 -6.06 -9.03 7.63
N TYR A 341 -5.58 -7.80 7.72
CA TYR A 341 -4.20 -7.48 7.36
C TYR A 341 -3.20 -8.05 8.37
N PHE A 342 -3.45 -7.90 9.67
CA PHE A 342 -2.52 -8.28 10.73
C PHE A 342 -2.76 -9.69 11.31
N CYS A 343 -3.24 -10.63 10.49
CA CYS A 343 -3.57 -11.99 10.93
C CYS A 343 -2.40 -12.98 10.92
N LEU A 344 -1.26 -12.62 10.34
CA LEU A 344 -0.10 -13.50 10.20
C LEU A 344 0.74 -13.55 11.47
N GLY A 345 1.51 -14.63 11.63
CA GLY A 345 2.41 -14.84 12.76
C GLY A 345 1.66 -15.08 14.08
N TYR A 346 2.06 -14.33 15.11
CA TYR A 346 1.53 -14.47 16.48
C TYR A 346 0.79 -13.21 16.96
N PRO A 347 -0.35 -12.81 16.34
CA PRO A 347 -1.03 -11.54 16.63
C PRO A 347 -1.89 -11.57 17.89
N TYR A 348 -2.03 -12.71 18.59
CA TYR A 348 -2.98 -12.91 19.69
C TYR A 348 -2.90 -11.82 20.78
N ASP A 349 -1.69 -11.58 21.31
CA ASP A 349 -1.46 -10.58 22.37
C ASP A 349 -1.80 -9.15 21.89
N VAL A 350 -1.53 -8.87 20.62
CA VAL A 350 -1.84 -7.57 20.01
C VAL A 350 -3.36 -7.41 19.87
N PHE A 351 -4.06 -8.44 19.41
CA PHE A 351 -5.52 -8.43 19.31
C PHE A 351 -6.19 -8.31 20.66
N GLN A 352 -5.61 -8.91 21.70
CA GLN A 352 -6.09 -8.75 23.08
C GLN A 352 -5.96 -7.28 23.53
N LYS A 353 -4.79 -6.65 23.28
CA LYS A 353 -4.54 -5.24 23.61
C LYS A 353 -5.50 -4.30 22.86
N ILE A 354 -5.76 -4.54 21.57
CA ILE A 354 -6.73 -3.76 20.77
C ILE A 354 -8.15 -3.99 21.28
N GLY A 355 -8.54 -5.22 21.57
CA GLY A 355 -9.85 -5.55 22.14
C GLY A 355 -10.10 -4.87 23.47
N HIS A 356 -9.08 -4.79 24.34
CA HIS A 356 -9.16 -4.05 25.60
C HIS A 356 -9.28 -2.53 25.35
N HIS A 357 -8.46 -2.00 24.45
CA HIS A 357 -8.47 -0.57 24.12
C HIS A 357 -9.83 -0.12 23.57
N VAL A 358 -10.36 -0.82 22.57
CA VAL A 358 -11.65 -0.43 21.95
C VAL A 358 -12.80 -0.49 22.96
N ARG A 359 -12.83 -1.50 23.83
CA ARG A 359 -13.84 -1.58 24.91
C ARG A 359 -13.74 -0.39 25.86
N SER A 360 -12.55 -0.08 26.36
CA SER A 360 -12.34 1.06 27.25
C SER A 360 -12.75 2.39 26.59
N ARG A 361 -12.48 2.55 25.30
CA ARG A 361 -12.92 3.73 24.54
C ARG A 361 -14.42 3.80 24.37
N MET A 362 -15.09 2.68 24.09
CA MET A 362 -16.55 2.61 23.96
C MET A 362 -17.26 2.87 25.27
N ILE A 363 -16.77 2.35 26.40
CA ILE A 363 -17.32 2.66 27.73
C ILE A 363 -17.25 4.16 27.99
N ARG A 364 -16.06 4.78 27.76
CA ARG A 364 -15.90 6.24 27.93
C ARG A 364 -16.82 7.03 26.99
N HIS A 365 -17.02 6.55 25.76
CA HIS A 365 -17.91 7.19 24.80
C HIS A 365 -19.37 7.15 25.30
N LEU A 366 -19.85 6.00 25.76
CA LEU A 366 -21.20 5.84 26.31
C LEU A 366 -21.44 6.73 27.52
N LEU A 367 -20.49 6.82 28.47
CA LEU A 367 -20.59 7.64 29.67
C LEU A 367 -20.60 9.15 29.39
N ARG A 368 -20.02 9.59 28.27
CA ARG A 368 -19.88 11.03 27.89
C ARG A 368 -20.89 11.50 26.84
N ARG A 369 -21.73 10.59 26.35
CA ARG A 369 -22.57 10.86 25.17
C ARG A 369 -23.66 11.89 25.40
N SER A 370 -24.16 12.01 26.64
CA SER A 370 -25.20 12.95 27.00
C SER A 370 -25.02 13.44 28.43
N GLN A 371 -25.77 14.47 28.82
CA GLN A 371 -25.82 14.95 30.21
C GLN A 371 -26.36 13.85 31.17
N ARG A 372 -27.14 12.87 30.65
CA ARG A 372 -27.55 11.69 31.39
C ARG A 372 -26.62 10.52 30.98
N PRO A 373 -25.66 10.11 31.86
CA PRO A 373 -24.73 9.04 31.52
C PRO A 373 -25.49 7.72 31.28
N TYR A 374 -24.96 6.94 30.31
CA TYR A 374 -25.52 5.61 30.02
C TYR A 374 -25.47 4.74 31.27
N ARG A 375 -26.64 4.21 31.67
CA ARG A 375 -26.74 3.28 32.79
C ARG A 375 -26.59 1.86 32.27
N PHE A 376 -25.56 1.18 32.76
CA PHE A 376 -25.39 -0.24 32.45
C PHE A 376 -26.45 -1.03 33.22
N PRO A 377 -27.08 -2.06 32.59
CA PRO A 377 -28.06 -2.91 33.28
C PRO A 377 -27.44 -3.57 34.51
N GLU A 378 -28.20 -3.62 35.61
CA GLU A 378 -27.77 -4.28 36.84
C GLU A 378 -27.46 -5.77 36.59
N GLY A 379 -26.41 -6.28 37.22
CA GLY A 379 -25.94 -7.66 37.02
C GLY A 379 -25.27 -7.96 35.71
N SER A 380 -25.16 -6.98 34.78
CA SER A 380 -24.45 -7.15 33.50
C SER A 380 -23.06 -6.55 33.56
N THR A 381 -22.06 -7.32 33.09
CA THR A 381 -20.72 -6.77 32.90
C THR A 381 -20.68 -5.84 31.69
N THR A 382 -19.85 -4.80 31.73
CA THR A 382 -19.64 -3.89 30.59
C THR A 382 -19.24 -4.63 29.31
N TYR A 383 -18.58 -5.78 29.45
CA TYR A 383 -18.22 -6.68 28.35
C TYR A 383 -19.46 -7.29 27.67
N ARG A 384 -20.42 -7.73 28.44
CA ARG A 384 -21.67 -8.35 27.95
C ARG A 384 -22.48 -7.29 27.21
N VAL A 385 -22.66 -6.14 27.84
CA VAL A 385 -23.41 -5.03 27.22
C VAL A 385 -22.82 -4.60 25.88
N LEU A 386 -21.51 -4.45 25.79
CA LEU A 386 -20.87 -4.08 24.51
C LEU A 386 -20.96 -5.20 23.46
N ALA A 387 -20.95 -6.47 23.89
CA ALA A 387 -21.16 -7.60 23.00
C ALA A 387 -22.61 -7.66 22.50
N ASP A 388 -23.59 -7.42 23.36
CA ASP A 388 -25.02 -7.37 23.03
C ASP A 388 -25.33 -6.19 22.09
N LEU A 389 -24.62 -5.07 22.22
CA LEU A 389 -24.64 -3.95 21.26
C LEU A 389 -23.91 -4.27 19.94
N GLY A 390 -23.33 -5.47 19.81
CA GLY A 390 -22.70 -5.95 18.59
C GLY A 390 -21.23 -5.57 18.41
N LEU A 391 -20.53 -5.06 19.46
CA LEU A 391 -19.11 -4.73 19.35
C LEU A 391 -18.27 -6.01 19.18
N LEU A 392 -17.48 -6.06 18.10
CA LEU A 392 -16.58 -7.16 17.77
C LEU A 392 -15.48 -7.33 18.82
N ASN A 393 -15.23 -8.57 19.22
CA ASN A 393 -14.09 -8.94 20.05
C ASN A 393 -12.98 -9.52 19.15
N PRO A 394 -11.86 -8.80 18.93
CA PRO A 394 -10.78 -9.24 18.04
C PRO A 394 -10.22 -10.62 18.41
N THR A 395 -10.02 -10.89 19.69
CA THR A 395 -9.45 -12.16 20.15
C THR A 395 -10.38 -13.35 19.86
N LYS A 396 -11.71 -13.20 20.12
CA LYS A 396 -12.69 -14.26 19.83
C LYS A 396 -12.77 -14.54 18.33
N VAL A 397 -12.79 -13.50 17.50
CA VAL A 397 -12.83 -13.66 16.03
C VAL A 397 -11.60 -14.41 15.53
N TYR A 398 -10.40 -14.04 16.00
CA TYR A 398 -9.15 -14.70 15.63
C TYR A 398 -9.13 -16.18 16.05
N VAL A 399 -9.50 -16.50 17.27
CA VAL A 399 -9.53 -17.88 17.75
C VAL A 399 -10.53 -18.72 16.95
N ASN A 400 -11.71 -18.17 16.67
CA ASN A 400 -12.74 -18.86 15.89
C ASN A 400 -12.34 -19.09 14.43
N SER A 401 -11.60 -18.16 13.82
CA SER A 401 -11.10 -18.32 12.45
C SER A 401 -10.07 -19.45 12.32
N ARG A 402 -9.25 -19.67 13.36
CA ARG A 402 -8.28 -20.78 13.40
C ARG A 402 -8.89 -22.15 13.74
N ARG A 403 -10.06 -22.17 14.38
CA ARG A 403 -10.79 -23.41 14.72
C ARG A 403 -11.60 -23.99 13.56
N LYS A 404 -11.92 -23.17 12.52
CA LYS A 404 -12.56 -23.68 11.32
C LYS A 404 -11.53 -24.51 10.53
N PRO A 405 -11.84 -25.78 10.17
CA PRO A 405 -10.98 -26.53 9.29
C PRO A 405 -10.76 -25.73 7.99
N LYS A 406 -9.52 -25.65 7.50
CA LYS A 406 -9.25 -25.07 6.19
C LYS A 406 -10.08 -25.88 5.19
N ALA A 407 -11.11 -25.27 4.61
CA ALA A 407 -11.80 -25.87 3.49
C ALA A 407 -10.75 -26.23 2.44
N LYS A 408 -10.71 -27.49 2.00
CA LYS A 408 -9.88 -27.90 0.88
C LYS A 408 -10.22 -26.96 -0.27
N VAL A 409 -9.27 -26.21 -0.75
CA VAL A 409 -9.41 -25.40 -1.96
C VAL A 409 -9.55 -26.38 -3.11
N SER A 410 -10.79 -26.73 -3.45
CA SER A 410 -11.13 -27.23 -4.75
C SER A 410 -11.02 -26.02 -5.68
N GLY A 411 -10.11 -26.09 -6.67
CA GLY A 411 -9.88 -25.00 -7.60
C GLY A 411 -11.18 -24.62 -8.30
N ASN A 412 -11.54 -23.35 -8.12
CA ASN A 412 -12.29 -22.55 -9.08
C ASN A 412 -12.02 -21.09 -8.75
N ALA A 413 -11.47 -20.40 -9.73
CA ALA A 413 -11.12 -19.00 -9.68
C ALA A 413 -12.38 -18.14 -9.49
N GLY A 414 -12.50 -17.53 -8.32
CA GLY A 414 -13.47 -16.48 -8.02
C GLY A 414 -12.70 -15.23 -7.60
N CYS A 415 -12.75 -14.22 -8.45
CA CYS A 415 -12.15 -12.91 -8.31
C CYS A 415 -12.51 -12.24 -6.96
N GLY A 416 -11.60 -12.26 -6.01
CA GLY A 416 -11.71 -11.56 -4.73
C GLY A 416 -10.93 -10.26 -4.76
N LYS A 417 -11.65 -9.13 -4.72
CA LYS A 417 -11.11 -7.77 -4.70
C LYS A 417 -10.13 -7.59 -3.54
N SER A 418 -8.87 -7.26 -3.84
CA SER A 418 -7.87 -6.90 -2.86
C SER A 418 -8.21 -5.54 -2.23
N ALA A 419 -8.37 -5.51 -0.90
CA ALA A 419 -8.44 -4.26 -0.15
C ALA A 419 -7.08 -3.56 -0.22
N ARG A 420 -7.04 -2.33 -0.74
CA ARG A 420 -5.87 -1.45 -0.72
C ARG A 420 -5.68 -0.90 0.70
N PRO A 421 -4.46 -0.82 1.23
CA PRO A 421 -4.21 -0.07 2.45
C PRO A 421 -4.36 1.43 2.16
N VAL A 422 -5.07 2.11 3.02
CA VAL A 422 -5.23 3.57 3.09
C VAL A 422 -3.97 4.21 3.68
#